data_7f977171192b4a09399c7ead2fbcb448
#
_entry.id   7f977171192b4a09399c7ead2fbcb448
#
_cell.length_a   1.000
_cell.length_b   1.000
_cell.length_c   1.000
_cell.angle_alpha   90.00
_cell.angle_beta   90.00
_cell.angle_gamma   90.00
#
_symmetry.space_group_name_H-M   'P 1'
#
loop_
_entity.id
_entity.type
_entity.pdbx_description
1 polymer ?
#
loop_
_entity_poly.entity_id
_entity_poly.type
_entity_poly.pdbx_seq_one_letter_code
_entity_poly.pdbx_strand_id
1 'polypeptide(L)'
;MPDCPYCEQSFADESDIRKHLYKDHENHELGRIDTKRVDQFVDDHDLGESDTDYPCDQQVTDEVVRTSTAADHHSGERWELHDVQALSTTEITDKLVEFGIATTEESFRGRADAIDSAMALADQWEDDHDVDASGYDRDFIWMAVEILWDRWAPDLPNRERIYDLVQDGRELHEKGNVSEACQRWLTAWEIIVAVTPDEITSIEAADDHLPNVLSLEAFLRSVDSDLATLAADDPAYHERRLEFCRQVCEQFPDAPDELRLDFHHTVADSLIAVGKLTDGRNEFEALICSYPDDPWAYKKLADSYWLDRADEPTVREMERAAKLYQQALDAEDPLERPSTVSDRLDDIERRLADVDTSEKQES
;
A
#
# COMPACT_ATOMS: atom_id res chain seq x y z
N MET A 1 -2.02 -37.72 -18.13
CA MET A 1 -2.95 -37.34 -17.03
C MET A 1 -2.03 -36.77 -15.98
N PRO A 2 -2.19 -35.49 -15.69
CA PRO A 2 -1.35 -34.86 -14.67
C PRO A 2 -1.73 -35.38 -13.28
N ASP A 3 -0.71 -35.54 -12.43
CA ASP A 3 -0.88 -35.94 -11.04
C ASP A 3 -0.86 -34.70 -10.16
N CYS A 4 -1.67 -34.67 -9.10
CA CYS A 4 -1.66 -33.57 -8.15
C CYS A 4 -0.28 -33.48 -7.46
N PRO A 5 0.37 -32.32 -7.43
CA PRO A 5 1.69 -32.19 -6.81
C PRO A 5 1.69 -32.40 -5.29
N TYR A 6 0.50 -32.37 -4.65
CA TYR A 6 0.35 -32.46 -3.20
C TYR A 6 -0.10 -33.86 -2.70
N CYS A 7 -0.80 -34.66 -3.51
CA CYS A 7 -1.35 -35.93 -3.06
C CYS A 7 -1.23 -37.07 -4.07
N GLU A 8 -0.50 -36.90 -5.17
CA GLU A 8 -0.26 -37.92 -6.23
C GLU A 8 -1.54 -38.43 -6.91
N GLN A 9 -2.68 -37.75 -6.76
CA GLN A 9 -3.96 -38.10 -7.38
C GLN A 9 -3.91 -37.69 -8.86
N SER A 10 -4.25 -38.61 -9.79
CA SER A 10 -4.23 -38.33 -11.22
C SER A 10 -5.59 -37.82 -11.70
N PHE A 11 -5.62 -36.83 -12.57
CA PHE A 11 -6.82 -36.19 -13.09
C PHE A 11 -6.91 -36.26 -14.61
N ALA A 12 -8.13 -36.41 -15.14
CA ALA A 12 -8.35 -36.60 -16.56
C ALA A 12 -8.38 -35.24 -17.32
N ASP A 13 -8.78 -34.16 -16.66
CA ASP A 13 -8.89 -32.83 -17.23
C ASP A 13 -8.57 -31.72 -16.19
N GLU A 14 -8.41 -30.51 -16.69
CA GLU A 14 -8.06 -29.31 -15.92
C GLU A 14 -9.09 -28.95 -14.86
N SER A 15 -10.38 -29.02 -15.21
CA SER A 15 -11.46 -28.65 -14.30
C SER A 15 -11.46 -29.51 -13.04
N ASP A 16 -11.11 -30.79 -13.18
CA ASP A 16 -11.10 -31.73 -12.07
C ASP A 16 -9.86 -31.52 -11.18
N ILE A 17 -8.70 -31.23 -11.76
CA ILE A 17 -7.48 -30.95 -10.96
C ILE A 17 -7.58 -29.57 -10.26
N ARG A 18 -8.12 -28.53 -10.91
CA ARG A 18 -8.37 -27.25 -10.27
C ARG A 18 -9.37 -27.39 -9.11
N LYS A 19 -10.50 -28.08 -9.30
CA LYS A 19 -11.46 -28.34 -8.22
C LYS A 19 -10.83 -29.11 -7.05
N HIS A 20 -9.98 -30.09 -7.34
CA HIS A 20 -9.28 -30.83 -6.32
C HIS A 20 -8.30 -29.93 -5.57
N LEU A 21 -7.45 -29.18 -6.26
CA LEU A 21 -6.49 -28.28 -5.65
C LEU A 21 -7.19 -27.25 -4.75
N TYR A 22 -8.27 -26.65 -5.22
CA TYR A 22 -9.04 -25.68 -4.43
C TYR A 22 -9.86 -26.33 -3.31
N LYS A 23 -10.45 -27.47 -3.48
CA LYS A 23 -11.32 -28.10 -2.49
C LYS A 23 -10.58 -28.88 -1.41
N ASP A 24 -9.58 -29.64 -1.80
CA ASP A 24 -8.88 -30.56 -0.90
C ASP A 24 -7.58 -29.96 -0.35
N HIS A 25 -7.11 -28.83 -0.95
CA HIS A 25 -5.95 -28.07 -0.53
C HIS A 25 -6.25 -26.58 -0.24
N GLU A 26 -7.53 -26.18 -0.13
CA GLU A 26 -8.06 -24.82 -0.03
C GLU A 26 -7.78 -24.12 1.31
N ASN A 27 -7.42 -24.86 2.35
CA ASN A 27 -7.09 -24.32 3.67
C ASN A 27 -5.58 -24.02 3.85
N HIS A 28 -4.86 -23.81 2.75
CA HIS A 28 -3.53 -23.23 2.86
C HIS A 28 -3.67 -21.74 3.17
N GLU A 29 -3.12 -21.27 4.28
CA GLU A 29 -2.88 -19.85 4.58
C GLU A 29 -2.10 -19.12 3.44
N LEU A 30 -1.76 -19.87 2.42
CA LEU A 30 -0.97 -19.59 1.24
C LEU A 30 -1.73 -19.54 -0.08
N GLY A 31 -3.04 -19.40 -0.05
CA GLY A 31 -3.89 -19.40 -1.25
C GLY A 31 -3.47 -18.48 -2.40
N ARG A 32 -2.46 -17.61 -2.18
CA ARG A 32 -1.85 -16.74 -3.19
C ARG A 32 -0.72 -17.38 -3.98
N ILE A 33 0.05 -18.23 -3.30
CA ILE A 33 1.18 -18.93 -3.92
C ILE A 33 0.65 -20.05 -4.76
N ASP A 34 -0.36 -20.74 -4.24
CA ASP A 34 -1.03 -21.81 -4.95
C ASP A 34 -1.70 -21.34 -6.24
N THR A 35 -2.28 -20.13 -6.31
CA THR A 35 -2.86 -19.65 -7.58
C THR A 35 -1.82 -19.51 -8.68
N LYS A 36 -0.65 -18.91 -8.42
CA LYS A 36 0.42 -18.80 -9.42
C LYS A 36 1.01 -20.17 -9.79
N ARG A 37 1.21 -21.04 -8.80
CA ARG A 37 1.71 -22.42 -9.04
C ARG A 37 0.67 -23.30 -9.72
N VAL A 38 -0.61 -23.14 -9.39
CA VAL A 38 -1.72 -23.80 -10.08
C VAL A 38 -1.81 -23.30 -11.52
N ASP A 39 -1.72 -21.99 -11.75
CA ASP A 39 -1.77 -21.40 -13.09
C ASP A 39 -0.53 -21.83 -13.90
N GLN A 40 0.66 -21.79 -13.31
CA GLN A 40 1.88 -22.28 -13.96
C GLN A 40 1.83 -23.79 -14.24
N PHE A 41 1.31 -24.60 -13.30
CA PHE A 41 1.11 -26.03 -13.50
C PHE A 41 0.10 -26.32 -14.61
N VAL A 42 -0.97 -25.52 -14.68
CA VAL A 42 -2.00 -25.59 -15.73
C VAL A 42 -1.43 -25.20 -17.09
N ASP A 43 -0.62 -24.14 -17.15
CA ASP A 43 0.07 -23.68 -18.37
C ASP A 43 1.12 -24.69 -18.85
N ASP A 44 1.92 -25.24 -17.94
CA ASP A 44 2.96 -26.25 -18.26
C ASP A 44 2.37 -27.57 -18.80
N HIS A 45 1.10 -27.86 -18.50
CA HIS A 45 0.40 -29.06 -18.93
C HIS A 45 -0.63 -28.84 -20.02
N ASP A 46 -0.73 -27.61 -20.59
CA ASP A 46 -1.66 -27.22 -21.68
C ASP A 46 -3.14 -27.62 -21.40
N LEU A 47 -3.59 -27.36 -20.17
CA LEU A 47 -4.90 -27.75 -19.67
C LEU A 47 -5.93 -26.62 -19.83
N GLY A 48 -6.11 -26.01 -20.96
CA GLY A 48 -7.07 -24.99 -21.45
C GLY A 48 -8.03 -24.24 -20.49
N GLU A 49 -8.46 -23.04 -20.82
CA GLU A 49 -9.33 -22.16 -20.00
C GLU A 49 -10.77 -22.68 -19.81
N SER A 50 -11.29 -22.68 -18.57
CA SER A 50 -12.72 -22.88 -18.31
C SER A 50 -13.32 -21.73 -17.46
N ASP A 51 -14.39 -21.13 -18.01
CA ASP A 51 -15.26 -20.15 -17.32
C ASP A 51 -15.95 -20.78 -16.11
N THR A 52 -15.56 -20.44 -14.89
CA THR A 52 -16.40 -20.70 -13.70
C THR A 52 -16.23 -19.62 -12.64
N ASP A 53 -17.34 -18.91 -12.35
CA ASP A 53 -17.56 -18.03 -11.22
C ASP A 53 -17.35 -18.77 -9.89
N TYR A 54 -16.49 -18.25 -9.01
CA TYR A 54 -16.27 -18.74 -7.65
C TYR A 54 -17.12 -17.97 -6.65
N PRO A 55 -17.86 -18.63 -5.74
CA PRO A 55 -18.53 -17.95 -4.64
C PRO A 55 -17.56 -17.71 -3.49
N CYS A 56 -17.36 -16.44 -3.17
CA CYS A 56 -16.74 -15.98 -1.94
C CYS A 56 -17.82 -15.99 -0.84
N ASP A 57 -17.70 -16.89 0.14
CA ASP A 57 -18.22 -16.77 1.51
C ASP A 57 -18.28 -18.14 2.20
N GLN A 58 -17.41 -18.36 3.19
CA GLN A 58 -17.77 -19.13 4.39
C GLN A 58 -16.80 -18.86 5.55
N GLN A 59 -17.38 -18.48 6.69
CA GLN A 59 -16.71 -18.23 7.95
C GLN A 59 -16.07 -19.51 8.51
N VAL A 60 -14.81 -19.41 8.92
CA VAL A 60 -14.09 -20.48 9.62
C VAL A 60 -14.25 -20.27 11.14
N THR A 61 -14.68 -21.29 11.83
CA THR A 61 -14.79 -21.34 13.29
C THR A 61 -13.48 -21.81 13.90
N ASP A 62 -13.01 -21.06 14.92
CA ASP A 62 -11.86 -21.40 15.78
C ASP A 62 -11.96 -22.81 16.36
N GLU A 63 -10.95 -23.65 16.11
CA GLU A 63 -10.74 -24.84 16.94
C GLU A 63 -9.26 -25.19 17.13
N VAL A 64 -8.80 -25.02 18.35
CA VAL A 64 -7.69 -25.69 19.06
C VAL A 64 -6.29 -25.59 18.45
N VAL A 65 -5.52 -24.65 19.02
CA VAL A 65 -4.04 -24.63 18.91
C VAL A 65 -3.46 -25.92 19.50
N ARG A 66 -2.91 -26.79 18.62
CA ARG A 66 -2.00 -27.86 19.03
C ARG A 66 -0.58 -27.35 18.86
N THR A 67 0.18 -27.33 19.92
CA THR A 67 1.63 -27.13 19.88
C THR A 67 2.26 -28.46 19.40
N SER A 68 2.55 -28.53 18.11
CA SER A 68 3.36 -29.58 17.50
C SER A 68 4.81 -29.10 17.42
N THR A 69 5.76 -30.01 17.66
CA THR A 69 7.19 -29.73 17.47
C THR A 69 7.68 -30.43 16.20
N ALA A 70 8.79 -29.99 15.59
CA ALA A 70 9.35 -30.60 14.39
C ALA A 70 9.56 -32.11 14.50
N ALA A 71 9.77 -32.61 15.75
CA ALA A 71 9.91 -34.04 16.03
C ALA A 71 8.60 -34.83 15.89
N ASP A 72 7.45 -34.16 15.88
CA ASP A 72 6.12 -34.77 15.77
C ASP A 72 5.60 -34.80 14.31
N HIS A 73 6.23 -34.05 13.39
CA HIS A 73 5.88 -34.10 11.97
C HIS A 73 6.40 -35.40 11.31
N HIS A 74 5.45 -36.14 10.76
CA HIS A 74 5.77 -37.34 9.96
C HIS A 74 5.84 -36.97 8.47
N SER A 75 6.71 -37.62 7.71
CA SER A 75 6.78 -37.41 6.27
C SER A 75 5.41 -37.62 5.62
N GLY A 76 4.90 -36.58 4.93
CA GLY A 76 3.55 -36.55 4.31
C GLY A 76 2.46 -35.86 5.13
N GLU A 77 2.73 -35.34 6.33
CA GLU A 77 1.84 -34.40 7.00
C GLU A 77 2.09 -32.99 6.46
N ARG A 78 0.99 -32.22 6.35
CA ARG A 78 1.04 -30.84 5.87
C ARG A 78 1.72 -29.93 6.88
N TRP A 79 2.65 -29.11 6.42
CA TRP A 79 3.19 -28.00 7.19
C TRP A 79 2.24 -26.80 7.16
N GLU A 80 2.06 -26.16 8.30
CA GLU A 80 1.40 -24.87 8.41
C GLU A 80 2.42 -23.82 8.90
N LEU A 81 2.21 -22.55 8.54
CA LEU A 81 3.17 -21.49 8.87
C LEU A 81 3.45 -21.42 10.37
N HIS A 82 2.41 -21.62 11.22
CA HIS A 82 2.56 -21.61 12.67
C HIS A 82 3.43 -22.76 13.20
N ASP A 83 3.48 -23.92 12.53
CA ASP A 83 4.36 -25.03 12.91
C ASP A 83 5.82 -24.63 12.71
N VAL A 84 6.13 -24.03 11.55
CA VAL A 84 7.48 -23.55 11.24
C VAL A 84 7.87 -22.37 12.12
N GLN A 85 6.94 -21.46 12.44
CA GLN A 85 7.15 -20.37 13.40
C GLN A 85 7.54 -20.87 14.79
N ALA A 86 6.95 -22.00 15.22
CA ALA A 86 7.24 -22.61 16.54
C ALA A 86 8.64 -23.21 16.62
N LEU A 87 9.27 -23.53 15.47
CA LEU A 87 10.63 -24.07 15.42
C LEU A 87 11.67 -23.00 15.76
N SER A 88 12.75 -23.43 16.42
CA SER A 88 13.95 -22.58 16.55
C SER A 88 14.63 -22.41 15.19
N THR A 89 15.42 -21.35 15.03
CA THR A 89 16.22 -21.11 13.82
C THR A 89 17.13 -22.31 13.49
N THR A 90 17.68 -22.98 14.50
CA THR A 90 18.50 -24.17 14.30
C THR A 90 17.69 -25.35 13.76
N GLU A 91 16.49 -25.60 14.30
CA GLU A 91 15.61 -26.67 13.81
C GLU A 91 15.17 -26.40 12.36
N ILE A 92 14.88 -25.14 12.00
CA ILE A 92 14.57 -24.75 10.61
C ILE A 92 15.77 -25.03 9.70
N THR A 93 16.97 -24.61 10.09
CA THR A 93 18.17 -24.82 9.25
C THR A 93 18.57 -26.29 9.16
N ASP A 94 18.42 -27.06 10.24
CA ASP A 94 18.67 -28.50 10.23
C ASP A 94 17.69 -29.20 9.28
N LYS A 95 16.41 -28.82 9.28
CA LYS A 95 15.41 -29.38 8.36
C LYS A 95 15.68 -29.00 6.90
N LEU A 96 16.11 -27.76 6.62
CA LEU A 96 16.54 -27.36 5.29
C LEU A 96 17.74 -28.18 4.80
N VAL A 97 18.69 -28.51 5.70
CA VAL A 97 19.82 -29.38 5.37
C VAL A 97 19.37 -30.82 5.02
N GLU A 98 18.31 -31.34 5.69
CA GLU A 98 17.72 -32.62 5.33
C GLU A 98 17.18 -32.62 3.90
N PHE A 99 16.65 -31.46 3.42
CA PHE A 99 16.18 -31.26 2.04
C PHE A 99 17.30 -30.87 1.06
N GLY A 100 18.56 -30.87 1.49
CA GLY A 100 19.73 -30.54 0.66
C GLY A 100 20.11 -29.07 0.62
N ILE A 101 19.40 -28.19 1.37
CA ILE A 101 19.62 -26.75 1.39
C ILE A 101 20.45 -26.36 2.62
N ALA A 102 21.71 -25.96 2.40
CA ALA A 102 22.57 -25.45 3.48
C ALA A 102 22.67 -23.93 3.41
N THR A 103 22.25 -23.24 4.47
CA THR A 103 22.32 -21.78 4.55
C THR A 103 22.85 -21.30 5.90
N THR A 104 23.37 -20.07 5.91
CA THR A 104 23.79 -19.35 7.11
C THR A 104 23.17 -17.97 7.09
N GLU A 105 23.09 -17.29 8.24
CA GLU A 105 22.58 -15.91 8.31
C GLU A 105 23.30 -15.00 7.31
N GLU A 106 24.62 -15.05 7.19
CA GLU A 106 25.41 -14.23 6.28
C GLU A 106 25.03 -14.49 4.80
N SER A 107 24.95 -15.78 4.40
CA SER A 107 24.59 -16.13 3.01
C SER A 107 23.14 -15.81 2.70
N PHE A 108 22.23 -15.99 3.68
CA PHE A 108 20.82 -15.65 3.56
C PHE A 108 20.66 -14.14 3.32
N ARG A 109 21.22 -13.30 4.21
CA ARG A 109 21.12 -11.83 4.08
C ARG A 109 21.70 -11.32 2.76
N GLY A 110 22.81 -11.89 2.29
CA GLY A 110 23.40 -11.49 1.01
C GLY A 110 22.50 -11.80 -0.19
N ARG A 111 21.70 -12.88 -0.14
CA ARG A 111 20.72 -13.22 -1.17
C ARG A 111 19.43 -12.40 -1.01
N ALA A 112 18.94 -12.24 0.21
CA ALA A 112 17.75 -11.47 0.53
C ALA A 112 17.87 -10.00 0.09
N ASP A 113 19.03 -9.39 0.28
CA ASP A 113 19.34 -8.01 -0.16
C ASP A 113 19.30 -7.86 -1.71
N ALA A 114 19.57 -8.94 -2.43
CA ALA A 114 19.60 -8.93 -3.89
C ALA A 114 18.25 -9.27 -4.55
N ILE A 115 17.35 -9.95 -3.82
CA ILE A 115 16.13 -10.56 -4.39
C ILE A 115 14.85 -9.85 -3.96
N ASP A 116 14.82 -9.23 -2.77
CA ASP A 116 13.68 -8.52 -2.16
C ASP A 116 12.36 -9.33 -2.04
N SER A 117 12.37 -10.63 -2.25
CA SER A 117 11.22 -11.52 -2.23
C SER A 117 11.59 -12.87 -1.60
N ALA A 118 10.88 -13.22 -0.54
CA ALA A 118 11.07 -14.52 0.14
C ALA A 118 10.71 -15.68 -0.78
N MET A 119 9.66 -15.51 -1.59
CA MET A 119 9.24 -16.52 -2.53
C MET A 119 10.29 -16.74 -3.63
N ALA A 120 10.79 -15.68 -4.24
CA ALA A 120 11.83 -15.75 -5.25
C ALA A 120 13.15 -16.35 -4.68
N LEU A 121 13.45 -16.10 -3.40
CA LEU A 121 14.59 -16.72 -2.73
C LEU A 121 14.38 -18.23 -2.51
N ALA A 122 13.17 -18.64 -2.16
CA ALA A 122 12.81 -20.05 -2.03
C ALA A 122 12.93 -20.77 -3.39
N ASP A 123 12.38 -20.19 -4.45
CA ASP A 123 12.49 -20.72 -5.82
C ASP A 123 13.95 -20.84 -6.26
N GLN A 124 14.78 -19.81 -5.97
CA GLN A 124 16.22 -19.88 -6.26
C GLN A 124 16.93 -21.01 -5.49
N TRP A 125 16.54 -21.28 -4.25
CA TRP A 125 17.09 -22.39 -3.50
C TRP A 125 16.70 -23.74 -4.12
N GLU A 126 15.46 -23.89 -4.59
CA GLU A 126 15.03 -25.10 -5.31
C GLU A 126 15.81 -25.29 -6.61
N ASP A 127 16.10 -24.22 -7.35
CA ASP A 127 16.87 -24.26 -8.59
C ASP A 127 18.38 -24.54 -8.36
N ASP A 128 18.96 -23.95 -7.31
CA ASP A 128 20.42 -24.05 -7.03
C ASP A 128 20.80 -25.37 -6.36
N HIS A 129 19.85 -26.12 -5.79
CA HIS A 129 20.11 -27.33 -5.01
C HIS A 129 19.35 -28.53 -5.59
N ASP A 130 19.89 -29.73 -5.37
CA ASP A 130 19.16 -30.97 -5.66
C ASP A 130 18.24 -31.26 -4.46
N VAL A 131 17.05 -30.60 -4.47
CA VAL A 131 16.12 -30.61 -3.35
C VAL A 131 15.42 -31.95 -3.24
N ASP A 132 15.65 -32.65 -2.14
CA ASP A 132 14.99 -33.92 -1.79
C ASP A 132 13.74 -33.66 -0.93
N ALA A 133 12.81 -32.84 -1.46
CA ALA A 133 11.53 -32.56 -0.85
C ALA A 133 10.41 -32.72 -1.87
N SER A 134 9.29 -33.29 -1.48
CA SER A 134 8.12 -33.49 -2.33
C SER A 134 6.80 -33.25 -1.57
N GLY A 135 5.74 -32.91 -2.29
CA GLY A 135 4.43 -32.65 -1.68
C GLY A 135 4.51 -31.56 -0.60
N TYR A 136 3.96 -31.83 0.57
CA TYR A 136 3.92 -30.86 1.67
C TYR A 136 5.29 -30.49 2.27
N ASP A 137 6.32 -31.33 2.07
CA ASP A 137 7.67 -31.00 2.51
C ASP A 137 8.28 -29.84 1.69
N ARG A 138 7.84 -29.62 0.45
CA ARG A 138 8.23 -28.45 -0.35
C ARG A 138 7.70 -27.14 0.25
N ASP A 139 6.49 -27.18 0.81
CA ASP A 139 5.88 -25.99 1.43
C ASP A 139 6.73 -25.50 2.61
N PHE A 140 7.44 -26.39 3.30
CA PHE A 140 8.35 -26.02 4.38
C PHE A 140 9.44 -25.04 3.91
N ILE A 141 9.96 -25.21 2.68
CA ILE A 141 11.12 -24.43 2.20
C ILE A 141 10.79 -22.94 2.18
N TRP A 142 9.68 -22.55 1.54
CA TRP A 142 9.34 -21.14 1.47
C TRP A 142 8.84 -20.60 2.82
N MET A 143 8.09 -21.38 3.64
CA MET A 143 7.76 -20.99 5.01
C MET A 143 9.03 -20.75 5.84
N ALA A 144 10.04 -21.61 5.67
CA ALA A 144 11.33 -21.44 6.31
C ALA A 144 12.02 -20.14 5.86
N VAL A 145 11.97 -19.80 4.55
CA VAL A 145 12.53 -18.54 4.04
C VAL A 145 11.83 -17.35 4.67
N GLU A 146 10.50 -17.35 4.72
CA GLU A 146 9.70 -16.29 5.32
C GLU A 146 10.07 -16.06 6.80
N ILE A 147 10.11 -17.14 7.59
CA ILE A 147 10.48 -17.10 9.01
C ILE A 147 11.94 -16.66 9.21
N LEU A 148 12.85 -17.16 8.37
CA LEU A 148 14.26 -16.78 8.44
C LEU A 148 14.46 -15.31 8.03
N TRP A 149 13.64 -14.78 7.10
CA TRP A 149 13.67 -13.36 6.75
C TRP A 149 13.35 -12.49 7.94
N ASP A 150 12.28 -12.80 8.65
CA ASP A 150 11.89 -12.08 9.87
C ASP A 150 12.96 -12.16 10.97
N ARG A 151 13.70 -13.28 11.05
CA ARG A 151 14.69 -13.48 12.11
C ARG A 151 16.08 -12.95 11.77
N TRP A 152 16.49 -13.11 10.52
CA TRP A 152 17.86 -12.80 10.08
C TRP A 152 17.98 -11.50 9.30
N ALA A 153 16.92 -11.09 8.63
CA ALA A 153 16.92 -9.93 7.74
C ALA A 153 15.68 -9.01 7.94
N PRO A 154 15.27 -8.71 9.18
CA PRO A 154 14.05 -7.92 9.42
C PRO A 154 14.15 -6.48 8.90
N ASP A 155 15.36 -6.01 8.64
CA ASP A 155 15.72 -4.70 8.11
C ASP A 155 15.74 -4.66 6.56
N LEU A 156 15.67 -5.80 5.89
CA LEU A 156 15.63 -5.86 4.44
C LEU A 156 14.16 -5.89 3.94
N PRO A 157 13.88 -5.23 2.81
CA PRO A 157 12.54 -5.26 2.23
C PRO A 157 12.17 -6.69 1.82
N ASN A 158 10.92 -7.06 2.07
CA ASN A 158 10.34 -8.33 1.64
C ASN A 158 8.98 -8.05 1.01
N ARG A 159 8.85 -8.35 -0.27
CA ARG A 159 7.68 -8.04 -1.09
C ARG A 159 6.41 -8.74 -0.58
N GLU A 160 6.54 -9.95 -0.06
CA GLU A 160 5.42 -10.72 0.47
C GLU A 160 4.78 -10.05 1.69
N ARG A 161 5.58 -9.37 2.52
CA ARG A 161 5.07 -8.64 3.70
C ARG A 161 4.14 -7.47 3.36
N ILE A 162 4.19 -6.94 2.15
CA ILE A 162 3.32 -5.82 1.73
C ILE A 162 1.86 -6.20 1.95
N TYR A 163 1.47 -7.40 1.52
CA TYR A 163 0.09 -7.83 1.65
C TYR A 163 -0.34 -7.98 3.11
N ASP A 164 0.47 -8.65 3.92
CA ASP A 164 0.12 -8.90 5.33
C ASP A 164 -0.04 -7.58 6.08
N LEU A 165 0.89 -6.64 5.86
CA LEU A 165 0.80 -5.30 6.43
C LEU A 165 -0.45 -4.54 5.97
N VAL A 166 -0.83 -4.67 4.69
CA VAL A 166 -2.04 -4.03 4.16
C VAL A 166 -3.30 -4.66 4.74
N GLN A 167 -3.36 -5.99 4.88
CA GLN A 167 -4.51 -6.69 5.49
C GLN A 167 -4.62 -6.42 6.99
N ASP A 168 -3.50 -6.50 7.73
CA ASP A 168 -3.44 -6.14 9.15
C ASP A 168 -3.96 -4.70 9.37
N GLY A 169 -3.49 -3.78 8.52
CA GLY A 169 -3.94 -2.40 8.56
C GLY A 169 -5.44 -2.27 8.30
N ARG A 170 -6.00 -3.02 7.34
CA ARG A 170 -7.44 -3.03 7.05
C ARG A 170 -8.25 -3.54 8.24
N GLU A 171 -7.84 -4.66 8.85
CA GLU A 171 -8.50 -5.20 10.02
C GLU A 171 -8.45 -4.23 11.22
N LEU A 172 -7.31 -3.57 11.44
CA LEU A 172 -7.17 -2.57 12.49
C LEU A 172 -8.07 -1.36 12.24
N HIS A 173 -8.16 -0.90 11.00
CA HIS A 173 -9.06 0.19 10.60
C HIS A 173 -10.52 -0.17 10.85
N GLU A 174 -10.99 -1.36 10.44
CA GLU A 174 -12.35 -1.84 10.67
C GLU A 174 -12.70 -1.95 12.16
N LYS A 175 -11.70 -2.26 13.00
CA LYS A 175 -11.82 -2.28 14.47
C LYS A 175 -11.78 -0.87 15.09
N GLY A 176 -11.59 0.19 14.30
CA GLY A 176 -11.48 1.57 14.75
C GLY A 176 -10.09 1.99 15.26
N ASN A 177 -9.08 1.13 15.12
CA ASN A 177 -7.70 1.40 15.52
C ASN A 177 -6.92 2.11 14.41
N VAL A 178 -7.42 3.28 13.97
CA VAL A 178 -6.92 4.00 12.78
C VAL A 178 -5.42 4.33 12.89
N SER A 179 -4.92 4.71 14.07
CA SER A 179 -3.50 5.04 14.25
C SER A 179 -2.57 3.82 14.03
N GLU A 180 -2.97 2.64 14.52
CA GLU A 180 -2.19 1.41 14.33
C GLU A 180 -2.31 0.93 12.86
N ALA A 181 -3.50 1.03 12.27
CA ALA A 181 -3.73 0.74 10.85
C ALA A 181 -2.81 1.58 9.96
N CYS A 182 -2.79 2.89 10.18
CA CYS A 182 -1.95 3.83 9.45
C CYS A 182 -0.46 3.50 9.60
N GLN A 183 -0.01 3.06 10.77
CA GLN A 183 1.37 2.64 10.98
C GLN A 183 1.73 1.39 10.16
N ARG A 184 0.84 0.38 10.10
CA ARG A 184 1.03 -0.81 9.26
C ARG A 184 1.13 -0.42 7.78
N TRP A 185 0.23 0.43 7.31
CA TRP A 185 0.23 0.89 5.94
C TRP A 185 1.44 1.74 5.56
N LEU A 186 1.93 2.60 6.46
CA LEU A 186 3.17 3.35 6.21
C LEU A 186 4.38 2.41 6.13
N THR A 187 4.43 1.36 6.95
CA THR A 187 5.49 0.33 6.83
C THR A 187 5.37 -0.43 5.50
N ALA A 188 4.13 -0.75 5.05
CA ALA A 188 3.93 -1.34 3.72
C ALA A 188 4.41 -0.39 2.61
N TRP A 189 4.14 0.92 2.74
CA TRP A 189 4.60 1.94 1.80
C TRP A 189 6.13 2.01 1.71
N GLU A 190 6.83 1.98 2.84
CA GLU A 190 8.30 1.94 2.87
C GLU A 190 8.85 0.75 2.08
N ILE A 191 8.22 -0.43 2.21
CA ILE A 191 8.61 -1.61 1.42
C ILE A 191 8.29 -1.40 -0.06
N ILE A 192 7.08 -0.91 -0.39
CA ILE A 192 6.67 -0.63 -1.77
C ILE A 192 7.69 0.27 -2.47
N VAL A 193 8.10 1.37 -1.84
CA VAL A 193 9.12 2.27 -2.37
C VAL A 193 10.46 1.55 -2.57
N ALA A 194 10.86 0.73 -1.59
CA ALA A 194 12.14 0.03 -1.65
C ALA A 194 12.22 -1.06 -2.73
N VAL A 195 11.09 -1.74 -3.03
CA VAL A 195 11.05 -2.83 -4.02
C VAL A 195 10.61 -2.38 -5.41
N THR A 196 10.13 -1.14 -5.56
CA THR A 196 9.71 -0.61 -6.86
C THR A 196 10.92 0.01 -7.56
N PRO A 197 11.35 -0.49 -8.72
CA PRO A 197 12.46 0.07 -9.50
C PRO A 197 12.22 1.54 -9.89
N ASP A 198 13.28 2.35 -9.95
CA ASP A 198 13.21 3.77 -10.33
C ASP A 198 12.61 4.01 -11.73
N GLU A 199 12.66 3.01 -12.61
CA GLU A 199 12.08 3.07 -13.96
C GLU A 199 10.56 2.94 -13.97
N ILE A 200 9.96 2.45 -12.89
CA ILE A 200 8.51 2.33 -12.71
C ILE A 200 7.96 3.64 -12.16
N THR A 201 7.41 4.47 -13.03
CA THR A 201 6.96 5.83 -12.76
C THR A 201 5.44 6.01 -12.80
N SER A 202 4.69 4.95 -13.17
CA SER A 202 3.23 4.96 -13.20
C SER A 202 2.62 3.96 -12.22
N ILE A 203 1.40 4.24 -11.75
CA ILE A 203 0.64 3.36 -10.85
C ILE A 203 0.34 2.02 -11.51
N GLU A 204 -0.06 2.01 -12.78
CA GLU A 204 -0.38 0.80 -13.54
C GLU A 204 0.82 -0.15 -13.62
N ALA A 205 2.00 0.38 -13.97
CA ALA A 205 3.23 -0.43 -14.02
C ALA A 205 3.65 -0.93 -12.63
N ALA A 206 3.38 -0.15 -11.58
CA ALA A 206 3.64 -0.58 -10.20
C ALA A 206 2.67 -1.67 -9.74
N ASP A 207 1.38 -1.57 -10.09
CA ASP A 207 0.40 -2.63 -9.79
C ASP A 207 0.79 -3.96 -10.46
N ASP A 208 1.31 -3.93 -11.69
CA ASP A 208 1.81 -5.13 -12.38
C ASP A 208 3.08 -5.72 -11.73
N HIS A 209 3.88 -4.87 -11.07
CA HIS A 209 5.12 -5.26 -10.40
C HIS A 209 4.91 -5.76 -8.98
N LEU A 210 3.89 -5.24 -8.29
CA LEU A 210 3.55 -5.58 -6.90
C LEU A 210 2.65 -6.83 -6.81
N PRO A 211 2.44 -7.43 -5.63
CA PRO A 211 1.51 -8.54 -5.46
C PRO A 211 0.10 -8.21 -5.98
N ASN A 212 -0.49 -9.08 -6.80
CA ASN A 212 -1.76 -8.90 -7.54
C ASN A 212 -3.03 -8.64 -6.69
N VAL A 213 -2.89 -8.51 -5.39
CA VAL A 213 -4.01 -8.30 -4.45
C VAL A 213 -4.09 -6.85 -3.96
N LEU A 214 -3.18 -6.01 -4.41
CA LEU A 214 -3.12 -4.61 -4.05
C LEU A 214 -3.53 -3.76 -5.26
N SER A 215 -4.61 -2.99 -5.14
CA SER A 215 -4.81 -1.80 -5.97
C SER A 215 -4.02 -0.67 -5.34
N LEU A 216 -2.87 -0.32 -5.92
CA LEU A 216 -1.99 0.70 -5.36
C LEU A 216 -2.70 2.05 -5.21
N GLU A 217 -3.49 2.46 -6.20
CA GLU A 217 -4.26 3.70 -6.10
C GLU A 217 -5.21 3.71 -4.90
N ALA A 218 -5.98 2.63 -4.71
CA ALA A 218 -6.91 2.52 -3.58
C ALA A 218 -6.17 2.50 -2.24
N PHE A 219 -5.02 1.84 -2.17
CA PHE A 219 -4.16 1.84 -1.00
C PHE A 219 -3.64 3.24 -0.67
N LEU A 220 -3.08 3.96 -1.64
CA LEU A 220 -2.56 5.31 -1.45
C LEU A 220 -3.63 6.29 -0.95
N ARG A 221 -4.84 6.23 -1.55
CA ARG A 221 -5.99 7.05 -1.12
C ARG A 221 -6.45 6.70 0.31
N SER A 222 -6.40 5.43 0.70
CA SER A 222 -6.76 5.00 2.06
C SER A 222 -5.77 5.53 3.09
N VAL A 223 -4.47 5.44 2.82
CA VAL A 223 -3.42 5.98 3.70
C VAL A 223 -3.58 7.50 3.87
N ASP A 224 -3.77 8.25 2.78
CA ASP A 224 -3.97 9.69 2.83
C ASP A 224 -5.21 10.07 3.66
N SER A 225 -6.33 9.37 3.46
CA SER A 225 -7.59 9.60 4.19
C SER A 225 -7.43 9.37 5.69
N ASP A 226 -6.72 8.30 6.09
CA ASP A 226 -6.49 8.01 7.51
C ASP A 226 -5.52 9.00 8.15
N LEU A 227 -4.45 9.38 7.44
CA LEU A 227 -3.56 10.44 7.88
C LEU A 227 -4.28 11.77 8.05
N ALA A 228 -5.22 12.11 7.14
CA ALA A 228 -6.06 13.30 7.27
C ALA A 228 -6.97 13.24 8.50
N THR A 229 -7.56 12.07 8.77
CA THR A 229 -8.41 11.84 9.94
C THR A 229 -7.63 12.01 11.23
N LEU A 230 -6.45 11.40 11.31
CA LEU A 230 -5.57 11.51 12.48
C LEU A 230 -5.02 12.93 12.67
N ALA A 231 -4.73 13.64 11.59
CA ALA A 231 -4.24 15.03 11.63
C ALA A 231 -5.27 16.03 12.17
N ALA A 232 -6.57 15.71 12.11
CA ALA A 232 -7.63 16.53 12.71
C ALA A 232 -7.54 16.55 14.24
N ASP A 233 -7.09 15.45 14.85
CA ASP A 233 -6.96 15.30 16.31
C ASP A 233 -5.52 15.57 16.80
N ASP A 234 -4.51 15.21 16.02
CA ASP A 234 -3.08 15.40 16.33
C ASP A 234 -2.33 16.04 15.16
N PRO A 235 -1.96 17.33 15.29
CA PRO A 235 -1.24 18.06 14.25
C PRO A 235 0.09 17.43 13.79
N ALA A 236 0.70 16.55 14.58
CA ALA A 236 1.93 15.83 14.18
C ALA A 236 1.71 14.94 12.94
N TYR A 237 0.47 14.51 12.69
CA TYR A 237 0.16 13.73 11.50
C TYR A 237 0.17 14.53 10.20
N HIS A 238 0.08 15.86 10.24
CA HIS A 238 0.31 16.68 9.04
C HIS A 238 1.72 16.54 8.49
N GLU A 239 2.74 16.40 9.34
CA GLU A 239 4.11 16.17 8.87
C GLU A 239 4.26 14.80 8.21
N ARG A 240 3.64 13.76 8.80
CA ARG A 240 3.63 12.40 8.21
C ARG A 240 2.88 12.37 6.89
N ARG A 241 1.74 13.03 6.82
CA ARG A 241 0.94 13.15 5.61
C ARG A 241 1.70 13.86 4.50
N LEU A 242 2.36 14.98 4.83
CA LEU A 242 3.21 15.72 3.91
C LEU A 242 4.33 14.85 3.35
N GLU A 243 5.03 14.11 4.21
CA GLU A 243 6.13 13.23 3.79
C GLU A 243 5.62 12.13 2.87
N PHE A 244 4.56 11.43 3.27
CA PHE A 244 3.92 10.37 2.48
C PHE A 244 3.50 10.88 1.09
N CYS A 245 2.73 11.97 1.02
CA CYS A 245 2.22 12.47 -0.26
C CYS A 245 3.34 12.98 -1.17
N ARG A 246 4.43 13.54 -0.63
CA ARG A 246 5.61 13.90 -1.42
C ARG A 246 6.28 12.69 -2.02
N GLN A 247 6.50 11.65 -1.23
CA GLN A 247 7.09 10.41 -1.72
C GLN A 247 6.23 9.79 -2.82
N VAL A 248 4.90 9.82 -2.70
CA VAL A 248 3.99 9.35 -3.77
C VAL A 248 4.17 10.14 -5.06
N CYS A 249 4.22 11.48 -4.98
CA CYS A 249 4.42 12.33 -6.16
C CYS A 249 5.81 12.14 -6.80
N GLU A 250 6.85 11.90 -5.98
CA GLU A 250 8.22 11.67 -6.43
C GLU A 250 8.37 10.29 -7.07
N GLN A 251 7.76 9.26 -6.47
CA GLN A 251 7.84 7.87 -6.96
C GLN A 251 7.03 7.67 -8.24
N PHE A 252 5.86 8.30 -8.37
CA PHE A 252 4.93 8.09 -9.48
C PHE A 252 4.62 9.39 -10.24
N PRO A 253 5.61 10.03 -10.88
CA PRO A 253 5.39 11.27 -11.64
C PRO A 253 4.46 11.09 -12.85
N ASP A 254 4.30 9.87 -13.36
CA ASP A 254 3.41 9.51 -14.47
C ASP A 254 2.08 8.88 -13.99
N ALA A 255 1.73 9.06 -12.72
CA ALA A 255 0.40 8.68 -12.21
C ALA A 255 -0.72 9.43 -12.95
N PRO A 256 -1.97 8.90 -12.96
CA PRO A 256 -3.12 9.59 -13.55
C PRO A 256 -3.25 11.04 -13.05
N ASP A 257 -3.62 11.97 -13.94
CA ASP A 257 -3.69 13.41 -13.62
C ASP A 257 -4.55 13.71 -12.38
N GLU A 258 -5.68 13.03 -12.24
CA GLU A 258 -6.57 13.17 -11.08
C GLU A 258 -5.85 12.80 -9.77
N LEU A 259 -5.16 11.67 -9.75
CA LEU A 259 -4.42 11.21 -8.57
C LEU A 259 -3.27 12.18 -8.23
N ARG A 260 -2.50 12.61 -9.22
CA ARG A 260 -1.43 13.59 -9.02
C ARG A 260 -1.96 14.90 -8.45
N LEU A 261 -3.06 15.40 -9.02
CA LEU A 261 -3.70 16.61 -8.57
C LEU A 261 -4.11 16.53 -7.09
N ASP A 262 -4.77 15.42 -6.70
CA ASP A 262 -5.19 15.17 -5.32
C ASP A 262 -3.98 15.17 -4.35
N PHE A 263 -2.90 14.47 -4.70
CA PHE A 263 -1.72 14.40 -3.84
C PHE A 263 -0.96 15.73 -3.77
N HIS A 264 -0.85 16.49 -4.86
CA HIS A 264 -0.28 17.84 -4.82
C HIS A 264 -1.12 18.82 -4.00
N HIS A 265 -2.45 18.74 -4.08
CA HIS A 265 -3.32 19.47 -3.18
C HIS A 265 -3.04 19.15 -1.72
N THR A 266 -2.91 17.87 -1.41
CA THR A 266 -2.60 17.41 -0.05
C THR A 266 -1.22 17.89 0.42
N VAL A 267 -0.20 17.89 -0.45
CA VAL A 267 1.12 18.44 -0.15
C VAL A 267 1.02 19.92 0.21
N ALA A 268 0.31 20.71 -0.60
CA ALA A 268 0.13 22.15 -0.38
C ALA A 268 -0.63 22.43 0.94
N ASP A 269 -1.76 21.75 1.18
CA ASP A 269 -2.54 21.87 2.41
C ASP A 269 -1.72 21.46 3.65
N SER A 270 -0.99 20.37 3.59
CA SER A 270 -0.14 19.90 4.69
C SER A 270 1.00 20.86 4.99
N LEU A 271 1.61 21.46 3.95
CA LEU A 271 2.62 22.51 4.13
C LEU A 271 2.07 23.71 4.90
N ILE A 272 0.86 24.14 4.58
CA ILE A 272 0.20 25.24 5.30
C ILE A 272 -0.08 24.83 6.75
N ALA A 273 -0.59 23.62 6.96
CA ALA A 273 -0.92 23.12 8.29
C ALA A 273 0.31 22.98 9.21
N VAL A 274 1.47 22.62 8.67
CA VAL A 274 2.74 22.58 9.45
C VAL A 274 3.43 23.95 9.55
N GLY A 275 2.76 25.04 9.13
CA GLY A 275 3.27 26.40 9.23
C GLY A 275 4.24 26.85 8.14
N LYS A 276 4.47 26.03 7.11
CA LYS A 276 5.28 26.37 5.93
C LYS A 276 4.44 27.11 4.87
N LEU A 277 3.83 28.23 5.30
CA LEU A 277 2.83 28.95 4.53
C LEU A 277 3.32 29.38 3.14
N THR A 278 4.57 29.84 3.03
CA THR A 278 5.14 30.27 1.75
C THR A 278 5.28 29.09 0.78
N ASP A 279 5.76 27.94 1.27
CA ASP A 279 5.96 26.75 0.43
C ASP A 279 4.62 26.20 -0.03
N GLY A 280 3.59 26.15 0.86
CA GLY A 280 2.26 25.71 0.47
C GLY A 280 1.59 26.63 -0.56
N ARG A 281 1.78 27.95 -0.45
CA ARG A 281 1.31 28.92 -1.47
C ARG A 281 2.00 28.71 -2.82
N ASN A 282 3.30 28.48 -2.82
CA ASN A 282 4.07 28.20 -4.03
C ASN A 282 3.57 26.92 -4.71
N GLU A 283 3.24 25.90 -3.93
CA GLU A 283 2.70 24.64 -4.44
C GLU A 283 1.32 24.86 -5.11
N PHE A 284 0.40 25.62 -4.47
CA PHE A 284 -0.87 25.99 -5.10
C PHE A 284 -0.69 26.86 -6.35
N GLU A 285 0.28 27.77 -6.36
CA GLU A 285 0.59 28.56 -7.57
C GLU A 285 1.08 27.67 -8.71
N ALA A 286 1.88 26.64 -8.41
CA ALA A 286 2.33 25.67 -9.40
C ALA A 286 1.15 24.80 -9.92
N LEU A 287 0.24 24.39 -9.04
CA LEU A 287 -0.99 23.68 -9.42
C LEU A 287 -1.85 24.52 -10.37
N ILE A 288 -2.11 25.79 -10.05
CA ILE A 288 -2.86 26.72 -10.92
C ILE A 288 -2.19 26.87 -12.30
N CYS A 289 -0.86 26.88 -12.34
CA CYS A 289 -0.15 26.95 -13.62
C CYS A 289 -0.30 25.68 -14.47
N SER A 290 -0.34 24.50 -13.82
CA SER A 290 -0.44 23.21 -14.48
C SER A 290 -1.89 22.82 -14.79
N TYR A 291 -2.82 23.20 -13.92
CA TYR A 291 -4.25 22.89 -13.97
C TYR A 291 -5.08 24.18 -13.79
N PRO A 292 -5.13 25.05 -14.81
CA PRO A 292 -5.76 26.36 -14.69
C PRO A 292 -7.28 26.31 -14.51
N ASP A 293 -7.91 25.18 -14.81
CA ASP A 293 -9.35 24.96 -14.67
C ASP A 293 -9.74 24.31 -13.33
N ASP A 294 -8.75 24.04 -12.46
CA ASP A 294 -9.00 23.49 -11.12
C ASP A 294 -9.42 24.59 -10.11
N PRO A 295 -10.70 24.69 -9.75
CA PRO A 295 -11.19 25.71 -8.84
C PRO A 295 -10.71 25.52 -7.39
N TRP A 296 -10.32 24.30 -7.02
CA TRP A 296 -9.86 24.01 -5.67
C TRP A 296 -8.51 24.64 -5.37
N ALA A 297 -7.57 24.64 -6.31
CA ALA A 297 -6.27 25.28 -6.15
C ALA A 297 -6.43 26.80 -5.93
N TYR A 298 -7.28 27.48 -6.70
CA TYR A 298 -7.59 28.90 -6.50
C TYR A 298 -8.22 29.16 -5.13
N LYS A 299 -9.24 28.35 -4.76
CA LYS A 299 -9.93 28.47 -3.48
C LYS A 299 -8.96 28.29 -2.32
N LYS A 300 -8.15 27.25 -2.33
CA LYS A 300 -7.20 26.92 -1.25
C LYS A 300 -6.09 27.98 -1.14
N LEU A 301 -5.58 28.46 -2.26
CA LEU A 301 -4.62 29.56 -2.27
C LEU A 301 -5.25 30.83 -1.68
N ALA A 302 -6.52 31.14 -2.02
CA ALA A 302 -7.25 32.26 -1.43
C ALA A 302 -7.44 32.10 0.09
N ASP A 303 -7.83 30.88 0.55
CA ASP A 303 -7.97 30.56 1.97
C ASP A 303 -6.65 30.83 2.72
N SER A 304 -5.50 30.54 2.14
CA SER A 304 -4.18 30.78 2.74
C SER A 304 -3.86 32.27 2.95
N TYR A 305 -4.46 33.16 2.17
CA TYR A 305 -4.32 34.61 2.35
C TYR A 305 -5.38 35.22 3.29
N TRP A 306 -6.50 34.52 3.50
CA TRP A 306 -7.64 35.01 4.21
C TRP A 306 -7.93 34.30 5.53
N LEU A 307 -7.94 32.97 5.57
CA LEU A 307 -8.38 32.16 6.71
C LEU A 307 -7.24 31.49 7.46
N ASP A 308 -6.30 30.89 6.73
CA ASP A 308 -5.29 29.96 7.28
C ASP A 308 -4.05 30.74 7.76
N ARG A 309 -4.25 31.68 8.70
CA ARG A 309 -3.16 32.53 9.19
C ARG A 309 -3.33 32.89 10.65
N ALA A 310 -2.22 33.17 11.32
CA ALA A 310 -2.19 33.59 12.71
C ALA A 310 -2.48 35.08 12.89
N ASP A 311 -2.14 35.92 11.90
CA ASP A 311 -2.26 37.36 11.94
C ASP A 311 -3.39 37.86 11.04
N GLU A 312 -3.91 39.06 11.32
CA GLU A 312 -4.91 39.71 10.45
C GLU A 312 -4.34 39.97 9.04
N PRO A 313 -5.13 39.67 7.97
CA PRO A 313 -4.68 39.91 6.61
C PRO A 313 -4.52 41.39 6.30
N THR A 314 -3.44 41.69 5.57
CA THR A 314 -3.25 43.04 5.00
C THR A 314 -4.24 43.30 3.87
N VAL A 315 -4.49 44.58 3.55
CA VAL A 315 -5.34 44.99 2.41
C VAL A 315 -4.90 44.25 1.11
N ARG A 316 -3.60 44.19 0.85
CA ARG A 316 -3.07 43.55 -0.34
C ARG A 316 -3.35 42.02 -0.37
N GLU A 317 -3.32 41.36 0.78
CA GLU A 317 -3.66 39.96 0.88
C GLU A 317 -5.17 39.72 0.72
N MET A 318 -6.01 40.59 1.26
CA MET A 318 -7.46 40.57 1.04
C MET A 318 -7.80 40.73 -0.45
N GLU A 319 -7.19 41.72 -1.12
CA GLU A 319 -7.36 41.94 -2.56
C GLU A 319 -6.94 40.72 -3.38
N ARG A 320 -5.82 40.07 -3.00
CA ARG A 320 -5.33 38.84 -3.66
C ARG A 320 -6.29 37.68 -3.44
N ALA A 321 -6.77 37.46 -2.22
CA ALA A 321 -7.76 36.45 -1.88
C ALA A 321 -9.08 36.65 -2.65
N ALA A 322 -9.60 37.88 -2.71
CA ALA A 322 -10.80 38.19 -3.46
C ALA A 322 -10.66 37.82 -4.95
N LYS A 323 -9.53 38.18 -5.57
CA LYS A 323 -9.26 37.85 -6.97
C LYS A 323 -9.21 36.35 -7.19
N LEU A 324 -8.57 35.59 -6.29
CA LEU A 324 -8.46 34.13 -6.38
C LEU A 324 -9.82 33.44 -6.19
N TYR A 325 -10.64 33.90 -5.24
CA TYR A 325 -12.01 33.39 -5.08
C TYR A 325 -12.87 33.64 -6.32
N GLN A 326 -12.73 34.82 -6.95
CA GLN A 326 -13.43 35.10 -8.20
C GLN A 326 -12.97 34.14 -9.30
N GLN A 327 -11.66 33.85 -9.42
CA GLN A 327 -11.13 32.90 -10.38
C GLN A 327 -11.64 31.47 -10.09
N ALA A 328 -11.78 31.10 -8.82
CA ALA A 328 -12.37 29.79 -8.45
C ALA A 328 -13.84 29.66 -8.84
N LEU A 329 -14.59 30.75 -8.81
CA LEU A 329 -16.01 30.79 -9.23
C LEU A 329 -16.18 30.85 -10.75
N ASP A 330 -15.18 31.36 -11.48
CA ASP A 330 -15.18 31.50 -12.93
C ASP A 330 -14.57 30.29 -13.64
N ALA A 331 -14.00 29.32 -12.91
CA ALA A 331 -13.40 28.11 -13.48
C ALA A 331 -14.47 27.25 -14.19
N GLU A 332 -14.05 26.54 -15.25
CA GLU A 332 -14.96 25.70 -16.05
C GLU A 332 -15.52 24.53 -15.23
N ASP A 333 -14.69 23.94 -14.36
CA ASP A 333 -15.12 22.89 -13.44
C ASP A 333 -15.80 23.50 -12.21
N PRO A 334 -17.06 23.13 -11.92
CA PRO A 334 -17.79 23.77 -10.84
C PRO A 334 -17.32 23.27 -9.47
N LEU A 335 -17.15 24.20 -8.53
CA LEU A 335 -16.99 23.87 -7.12
C LEU A 335 -18.24 23.12 -6.60
N GLU A 336 -18.03 22.12 -5.75
CA GLU A 336 -19.14 21.40 -5.08
C GLU A 336 -20.02 22.36 -4.24
N ARG A 337 -19.43 23.40 -3.66
CA ARG A 337 -20.10 24.39 -2.81
C ARG A 337 -19.70 25.81 -3.19
N PRO A 338 -20.15 26.33 -4.32
CA PRO A 338 -19.80 27.69 -4.77
C PRO A 338 -20.30 28.75 -3.82
N SER A 339 -21.42 28.54 -3.11
CA SER A 339 -21.96 29.49 -2.12
C SER A 339 -20.98 29.81 -1.00
N THR A 340 -20.20 28.84 -0.52
CA THR A 340 -19.18 29.06 0.51
C THR A 340 -18.08 30.00 0.04
N VAL A 341 -17.69 29.93 -1.23
CA VAL A 341 -16.69 30.83 -1.82
C VAL A 341 -17.26 32.21 -2.04
N SER A 342 -18.53 32.31 -2.50
CA SER A 342 -19.22 33.58 -2.64
C SER A 342 -19.38 34.31 -1.31
N ASP A 343 -19.76 33.61 -0.24
CA ASP A 343 -19.88 34.19 1.11
C ASP A 343 -18.54 34.74 1.62
N ARG A 344 -17.44 34.06 1.35
CA ARG A 344 -16.08 34.53 1.71
C ARG A 344 -15.66 35.74 0.90
N LEU A 345 -15.97 35.74 -0.39
CA LEU A 345 -15.72 36.90 -1.25
C LEU A 345 -16.47 38.12 -0.77
N ASP A 346 -17.78 38.01 -0.46
CA ASP A 346 -18.60 39.05 0.08
C ASP A 346 -18.06 39.61 1.39
N ASP A 347 -17.53 38.76 2.26
CA ASP A 347 -16.90 39.15 3.53
C ASP A 347 -15.63 39.98 3.31
N ILE A 348 -14.78 39.59 2.39
CA ILE A 348 -13.57 40.32 2.04
C ILE A 348 -13.92 41.68 1.45
N GLU A 349 -14.84 41.72 0.48
CA GLU A 349 -15.26 42.96 -0.16
C GLU A 349 -15.84 43.99 0.85
N ARG A 350 -16.62 43.49 1.82
CA ARG A 350 -17.16 44.31 2.91
C ARG A 350 -16.03 44.91 3.76
N ARG A 351 -15.02 44.08 4.15
CA ARG A 351 -13.87 44.56 4.94
C ARG A 351 -13.01 45.56 4.18
N LEU A 352 -12.78 45.33 2.88
CA LEU A 352 -12.05 46.27 2.03
C LEU A 352 -12.79 47.66 1.95
N ALA A 353 -14.12 47.63 1.83
CA ALA A 353 -14.93 48.86 1.81
C ALA A 353 -14.87 49.64 3.14
N ASP A 354 -14.81 48.93 4.28
CA ASP A 354 -14.69 49.56 5.60
C ASP A 354 -13.31 50.22 5.79
N VAL A 355 -12.22 49.61 5.29
CA VAL A 355 -10.87 50.20 5.32
C VAL A 355 -10.82 51.48 4.48
N ASP A 356 -11.34 51.45 3.26
CA ASP A 356 -11.40 52.59 2.36
C ASP A 356 -12.19 53.79 2.95
N THR A 357 -13.24 53.48 3.73
CA THR A 357 -14.04 54.52 4.40
C THR A 357 -13.32 55.13 5.59
N SER A 358 -12.54 54.33 6.33
CA SER A 358 -11.75 54.81 7.48
C SER A 358 -10.60 55.74 7.06
N GLU A 359 -9.86 55.36 5.98
CA GLU A 359 -8.79 56.20 5.44
C GLU A 359 -9.27 57.56 4.90
N LYS A 360 -10.50 57.60 4.33
CA LYS A 360 -11.12 58.83 3.84
C LYS A 360 -11.62 59.77 4.96
N GLN A 361 -11.83 59.24 6.18
CA GLN A 361 -12.23 60.04 7.35
C GLN A 361 -11.04 60.64 8.11
N GLU A 362 -9.85 60.04 7.96
CA GLU A 362 -8.62 60.53 8.59
C GLU A 362 -7.81 61.51 7.70
N SER A 363 -8.20 61.71 6.45
CA SER A 363 -7.56 62.60 5.48
C SER A 363 -8.29 63.93 5.36
#